data_c6d6c2acd8fcd4d8d8df89ccc9c55805
#
_entry.id   c6d6c2acd8fcd4d8d8df89ccc9c55805
#
_cell.length_a   1.000
_cell.length_b   1.000
_cell.length_c   1.000
_cell.angle_alpha   90.00
_cell.angle_beta   90.00
_cell.angle_gamma   90.00
#
_symmetry.space_group_name_H-M   'P 1'
#
loop_
_entity.id
_entity.type
_entity.pdbx_description
1 polymer ?
#
loop_
_entity_poly.entity_id
_entity_poly.type
_entity_poly.pdbx_seq_one_letter_code
_entity_poly.pdbx_strand_id
1 'polypeptide(L)'
;MVFRIHFTVEDLARTHVAQPPPLMELNAAVRALQTRRHAVCFGAWRRAAFARLGPEARLVLDLIPPSGPTPTFLTPAGPGSPQELLERTRATPRSRIRADLAFIAECRPLPSWVHRLPDDPDLRHRLFDALDHVHSVLLSPTWPCVVDEAAADRAVRTRQLLTGGVEALFGSLDPRRIRWNPPVLEVALLSGMEGDLHLGGRGLLLVPSLFGTDSPGLDDDAEPQPVLRYPAHRDRTSGTPLLIDPAAPPAAPPHARSSLASLMGPTRAAVLTAIAEHPGCSTKELAAFTGLASPSASEHATTLRAAGLVRTVRHRNTALHSPTELGTTLLDTPGR
;
A
#
# COMPACT_ATOMS: atom_id res chain seq x y z
N MET A 1 6.48 -1.35 18.72
CA MET A 1 5.78 -2.63 18.63
C MET A 1 6.25 -3.29 17.34
N VAL A 2 6.79 -4.51 17.43
CA VAL A 2 7.48 -5.18 16.31
C VAL A 2 7.07 -6.64 16.30
N PHE A 3 6.73 -7.16 15.11
CA PHE A 3 6.51 -8.58 14.85
C PHE A 3 7.82 -9.20 14.38
N ARG A 4 8.21 -10.37 14.89
CA ARG A 4 9.48 -11.03 14.60
C ARG A 4 9.26 -12.30 13.81
N ILE A 5 9.95 -12.42 12.69
CA ILE A 5 9.92 -13.61 11.83
C ILE A 5 11.27 -14.29 11.92
N HIS A 6 11.29 -15.52 12.44
CA HIS A 6 12.50 -16.31 12.69
C HIS A 6 12.79 -17.24 11.52
N PHE A 7 13.99 -17.14 10.98
CA PHE A 7 14.44 -17.89 9.82
C PHE A 7 15.45 -18.97 10.20
N THR A 8 15.33 -20.12 9.56
CA THR A 8 16.36 -21.12 9.41
C THR A 8 17.06 -20.97 8.06
N VAL A 9 18.15 -21.71 7.82
CA VAL A 9 18.80 -21.73 6.50
C VAL A 9 17.85 -22.27 5.43
N GLU A 10 17.01 -23.25 5.77
CA GLU A 10 16.00 -23.81 4.87
C GLU A 10 14.93 -22.77 4.51
N ASP A 11 14.50 -21.95 5.46
CA ASP A 11 13.55 -20.87 5.22
C ASP A 11 14.11 -19.84 4.23
N LEU A 12 15.37 -19.47 4.38
CA LEU A 12 16.04 -18.56 3.45
C LEU A 12 16.08 -19.11 2.03
N ALA A 13 16.33 -20.42 1.88
CA ALA A 13 16.38 -21.09 0.57
C ALA A 13 15.00 -21.16 -0.12
N ARG A 14 13.91 -21.17 0.65
CA ARG A 14 12.53 -21.22 0.13
C ARG A 14 11.87 -19.84 0.04
N THR A 15 12.52 -18.80 0.56
CA THR A 15 12.01 -17.43 0.48
C THR A 15 12.19 -16.89 -0.94
N HIS A 16 11.10 -16.34 -1.49
CA HIS A 16 11.14 -15.77 -2.84
C HIS A 16 10.14 -14.62 -3.02
N VAL A 17 10.32 -13.85 -4.08
CA VAL A 17 9.45 -12.74 -4.45
C VAL A 17 8.45 -13.20 -5.51
N ALA A 18 7.16 -13.08 -5.20
CA ALA A 18 6.05 -13.44 -6.10
C ALA A 18 5.36 -12.21 -6.70
N GLN A 19 4.48 -12.45 -7.65
CA GLN A 19 3.53 -11.43 -8.10
C GLN A 19 2.44 -11.23 -7.03
N PRO A 20 1.90 -10.01 -6.91
CA PRO A 20 0.81 -9.76 -5.97
C PRO A 20 -0.45 -10.55 -6.38
N PRO A 21 -1.05 -11.32 -5.46
CA PRO A 21 -2.35 -11.91 -5.68
C PRO A 21 -3.42 -10.81 -5.87
N PRO A 22 -4.30 -10.90 -6.87
CA PRO A 22 -5.26 -9.85 -7.20
C PRO A 22 -6.13 -9.38 -6.01
N LEU A 23 -6.67 -10.29 -5.21
CA LEU A 23 -7.53 -9.89 -4.09
C LEU A 23 -6.74 -9.33 -2.90
N MET A 24 -5.48 -9.68 -2.74
CA MET A 24 -4.59 -9.04 -1.76
C MET A 24 -4.32 -7.58 -2.17
N GLU A 25 -4.09 -7.33 -3.45
CA GLU A 25 -3.89 -5.98 -3.97
C GLU A 25 -5.20 -5.18 -3.98
N LEU A 26 -6.35 -5.82 -4.24
CA LEU A 26 -7.67 -5.21 -4.07
C LEU A 26 -7.90 -4.74 -2.62
N ASN A 27 -7.54 -5.55 -1.63
CA ASN A 27 -7.61 -5.16 -0.23
C ASN A 27 -6.78 -3.89 0.03
N ALA A 28 -5.55 -3.84 -0.48
CA ALA A 28 -4.70 -2.66 -0.36
C ALA A 28 -5.30 -1.44 -1.08
N ALA A 29 -5.90 -1.62 -2.26
CA ALA A 29 -6.57 -0.56 -3.01
C ALA A 29 -7.80 -0.01 -2.27
N VAL A 30 -8.62 -0.89 -1.68
CA VAL A 30 -9.78 -0.49 -0.85
C VAL A 30 -9.33 0.33 0.37
N ARG A 31 -8.23 -0.05 1.01
CA ARG A 31 -7.64 0.73 2.11
C ARG A 31 -7.11 2.07 1.63
N ALA A 32 -6.38 2.08 0.52
CA ALA A 32 -5.86 3.31 -0.09
C ALA A 32 -6.97 4.27 -0.51
N LEU A 33 -8.11 3.75 -0.96
CA LEU A 33 -9.30 4.55 -1.31
C LEU A 33 -9.83 5.35 -0.11
N GLN A 34 -9.80 4.77 1.08
CA GLN A 34 -10.37 5.33 2.30
C GLN A 34 -9.43 6.28 3.04
N THR A 35 -8.19 6.44 2.58
CA THR A 35 -7.19 7.33 3.20
C THR A 35 -6.93 8.55 2.32
N ARG A 36 -6.46 9.65 2.94
CA ARG A 36 -6.02 10.85 2.20
C ARG A 36 -4.50 10.87 1.96
N ARG A 37 -3.80 9.78 2.31
CA ARG A 37 -2.36 9.69 2.13
C ARG A 37 -2.01 9.50 0.66
N HIS A 38 -0.80 9.88 0.28
CA HIS A 38 -0.30 9.76 -1.10
C HIS A 38 -1.24 10.39 -2.13
N ALA A 39 -1.70 11.61 -1.85
CA ALA A 39 -2.65 12.34 -2.69
C ALA A 39 -2.12 12.53 -4.12
N VAL A 40 -0.81 12.77 -4.27
CA VAL A 40 -0.16 12.93 -5.59
C VAL A 40 -0.25 11.64 -6.41
N CYS A 41 -0.09 10.48 -5.76
CA CYS A 41 -0.11 9.19 -6.45
C CYS A 41 -1.55 8.70 -6.72
N PHE A 42 -2.43 8.86 -5.73
CA PHE A 42 -3.76 8.24 -5.75
C PHE A 42 -4.91 9.23 -5.82
N GLY A 43 -4.66 10.55 -5.80
CA GLY A 43 -5.74 11.55 -5.74
C GLY A 43 -6.69 11.48 -6.93
N ALA A 44 -6.15 11.45 -8.16
CA ALA A 44 -6.94 11.32 -9.38
C ALA A 44 -7.70 9.99 -9.44
N TRP A 45 -7.03 8.89 -9.12
CA TRP A 45 -7.62 7.56 -9.07
C TRP A 45 -8.77 7.47 -8.05
N ARG A 46 -8.60 8.03 -6.84
CA ARG A 46 -9.67 8.07 -5.84
C ARG A 46 -10.90 8.81 -6.34
N ARG A 47 -10.72 9.98 -6.95
CA ARG A 47 -11.85 10.75 -7.50
C ARG A 47 -12.60 9.97 -8.58
N ALA A 48 -11.87 9.36 -9.51
CA ALA A 48 -12.47 8.53 -10.55
C ALA A 48 -13.19 7.29 -9.97
N ALA A 49 -12.59 6.66 -8.96
CA ALA A 49 -13.16 5.51 -8.27
C ALA A 49 -14.47 5.90 -7.54
N PHE A 50 -14.45 6.96 -6.73
CA PHE A 50 -15.66 7.39 -6.02
C PHE A 50 -16.81 7.81 -6.94
N ALA A 51 -16.52 8.36 -8.12
CA ALA A 51 -17.55 8.71 -9.10
C ALA A 51 -18.24 7.47 -9.72
N ARG A 52 -17.60 6.30 -9.67
CA ARG A 52 -18.08 5.05 -10.28
C ARG A 52 -18.60 4.02 -9.27
N LEU A 53 -18.21 4.13 -8.01
CA LEU A 53 -18.66 3.22 -6.97
C LEU A 53 -20.11 3.51 -6.58
N GLY A 54 -20.95 2.47 -6.60
CA GLY A 54 -22.32 2.54 -6.11
C GLY A 54 -22.43 2.39 -4.59
N PRO A 55 -23.61 2.60 -4.02
CA PRO A 55 -23.84 2.53 -2.58
C PRO A 55 -23.53 1.14 -1.97
N GLU A 56 -23.67 0.08 -2.72
CA GLU A 56 -23.38 -1.30 -2.28
C GLU A 56 -21.88 -1.51 -1.99
N ALA A 57 -20.99 -0.71 -2.59
CA ALA A 57 -19.56 -0.76 -2.28
C ALA A 57 -19.29 -0.57 -0.77
N ARG A 58 -20.21 0.07 -0.03
CA ARG A 58 -20.11 0.24 1.42
C ARG A 58 -19.97 -1.09 2.16
N LEU A 59 -20.60 -2.16 1.68
CA LEU A 59 -20.47 -3.49 2.28
C LEU A 59 -19.01 -3.96 2.30
N VAL A 60 -18.27 -3.69 1.23
CA VAL A 60 -16.85 -4.02 1.13
C VAL A 60 -16.00 -3.08 1.98
N LEU A 61 -16.28 -1.76 1.92
CA LEU A 61 -15.53 -0.75 2.69
C LEU A 61 -15.65 -0.96 4.20
N ASP A 62 -16.82 -1.37 4.69
CA ASP A 62 -17.05 -1.66 6.10
C ASP A 62 -16.25 -2.89 6.59
N LEU A 63 -16.05 -3.89 5.73
CA LEU A 63 -15.27 -5.10 6.05
C LEU A 63 -13.77 -4.89 5.86
N ILE A 64 -13.36 -4.00 4.96
CA ILE A 64 -11.96 -3.66 4.69
C ILE A 64 -11.72 -2.20 5.13
N PRO A 65 -11.50 -1.93 6.42
CA PRO A 65 -11.27 -0.57 6.91
C PRO A 65 -9.88 -0.04 6.51
N PRO A 66 -9.63 1.28 6.64
CA PRO A 66 -8.32 1.88 6.36
C PRO A 66 -7.17 1.25 7.14
N SER A 67 -7.44 0.75 8.34
CA SER A 67 -6.47 0.07 9.22
C SER A 67 -7.14 -1.04 10.02
N GLY A 68 -6.34 -1.97 10.55
CA GLY A 68 -6.82 -3.11 11.31
C GLY A 68 -7.02 -4.37 10.46
N PRO A 69 -7.45 -5.49 11.07
CA PRO A 69 -7.60 -6.76 10.40
C PRO A 69 -8.79 -6.77 9.43
N THR A 70 -8.69 -7.59 8.40
CA THR A 70 -9.71 -7.84 7.38
C THR A 70 -10.08 -9.33 7.40
N PRO A 71 -11.35 -9.71 7.20
CA PRO A 71 -11.72 -11.11 7.09
C PRO A 71 -10.92 -11.83 5.99
N THR A 72 -10.32 -12.98 6.34
CA THR A 72 -9.43 -13.72 5.44
C THR A 72 -10.16 -14.30 4.24
N PHE A 73 -11.46 -14.56 4.36
CA PHE A 73 -12.28 -15.06 3.24
C PHE A 73 -12.38 -14.06 2.07
N LEU A 74 -12.15 -12.76 2.30
CA LEU A 74 -12.12 -11.74 1.24
C LEU A 74 -10.81 -11.71 0.45
N THR A 75 -9.77 -12.37 0.96
CA THR A 75 -8.43 -12.42 0.35
C THR A 75 -7.91 -13.85 0.30
N PRO A 76 -8.60 -14.77 -0.40
CA PRO A 76 -8.17 -16.16 -0.46
C PRO A 76 -6.73 -16.25 -0.96
N ALA A 77 -5.93 -17.04 -0.28
CA ALA A 77 -4.56 -17.30 -0.63
C ALA A 77 -4.44 -18.17 -1.89
N GLY A 78 -3.27 -18.13 -2.50
CA GLY A 78 -2.89 -19.00 -3.61
C GLY A 78 -3.01 -18.36 -4.99
N PRO A 79 -2.50 -19.05 -6.02
CA PRO A 79 -2.52 -18.58 -7.39
C PRO A 79 -3.92 -18.63 -7.99
N GLY A 80 -4.16 -17.77 -8.97
CA GLY A 80 -5.39 -17.75 -9.75
C GLY A 80 -5.62 -16.42 -10.42
N SER A 81 -6.46 -16.41 -11.45
CA SER A 81 -6.99 -15.20 -12.03
C SER A 81 -7.89 -14.45 -11.06
N PRO A 82 -8.14 -13.14 -11.25
CA PRO A 82 -9.09 -12.40 -10.42
C PRO A 82 -10.45 -13.10 -10.31
N GLN A 83 -10.96 -13.61 -11.42
CA GLN A 83 -12.27 -14.30 -11.47
C GLN A 83 -12.28 -15.58 -10.64
N GLU A 84 -11.25 -16.42 -10.77
CA GLU A 84 -11.15 -17.65 -9.97
C GLU A 84 -11.06 -17.37 -8.48
N LEU A 85 -10.36 -16.31 -8.09
CA LEU A 85 -10.24 -15.91 -6.68
C LEU A 85 -11.56 -15.35 -6.14
N LEU A 86 -12.30 -14.58 -6.94
CA LEU A 86 -13.64 -14.10 -6.58
C LEU A 86 -14.64 -15.26 -6.43
N GLU A 87 -14.56 -16.26 -7.31
CA GLU A 87 -15.37 -17.49 -7.18
C GLU A 87 -15.02 -18.29 -5.93
N ARG A 88 -13.73 -18.43 -5.59
CA ARG A 88 -13.30 -19.03 -4.31
C ARG A 88 -13.86 -18.27 -3.11
N THR A 89 -13.87 -16.95 -3.16
CA THR A 89 -14.47 -16.11 -2.12
C THR A 89 -15.97 -16.41 -1.99
N ARG A 90 -16.70 -16.50 -3.10
CA ARG A 90 -18.13 -16.88 -3.13
C ARG A 90 -18.38 -18.29 -2.56
N ALA A 91 -17.46 -19.21 -2.82
CA ALA A 91 -17.56 -20.60 -2.36
C ALA A 91 -17.17 -20.80 -0.88
N THR A 92 -16.76 -19.73 -0.16
CA THR A 92 -16.35 -19.84 1.23
C THR A 92 -17.44 -20.41 2.13
N PRO A 93 -17.17 -21.48 2.89
CA PRO A 93 -18.17 -22.08 3.79
C PRO A 93 -18.64 -21.10 4.86
N ARG A 94 -19.92 -21.19 5.25
CA ARG A 94 -20.51 -20.34 6.30
C ARG A 94 -19.75 -20.41 7.63
N SER A 95 -19.26 -21.60 7.99
CA SER A 95 -18.47 -21.80 9.20
C SER A 95 -17.18 -20.98 9.19
N ARG A 96 -16.51 -20.90 8.04
CA ARG A 96 -15.29 -20.09 7.87
C ARG A 96 -15.63 -18.60 7.95
N ILE A 97 -16.67 -18.14 7.26
CA ILE A 97 -17.13 -16.75 7.35
C ILE A 97 -17.42 -16.38 8.81
N ARG A 98 -18.13 -17.25 9.55
CA ARG A 98 -18.45 -17.02 10.98
C ARG A 98 -17.20 -16.94 11.84
N ALA A 99 -16.24 -17.84 11.64
CA ALA A 99 -14.98 -17.84 12.39
C ALA A 99 -14.15 -16.57 12.14
N ASP A 100 -14.00 -16.18 10.86
CA ASP A 100 -13.30 -14.96 10.49
C ASP A 100 -13.94 -13.71 11.10
N LEU A 101 -15.27 -13.60 11.03
CA LEU A 101 -15.99 -12.45 11.58
C LEU A 101 -15.94 -12.41 13.11
N ALA A 102 -15.95 -13.56 13.80
CA ALA A 102 -15.77 -13.64 15.24
C ALA A 102 -14.40 -13.12 15.66
N PHE A 103 -13.34 -13.55 14.98
CA PHE A 103 -11.98 -13.05 15.21
C PHE A 103 -11.88 -11.53 14.98
N ILE A 104 -12.47 -11.01 13.90
CA ILE A 104 -12.46 -9.56 13.63
C ILE A 104 -13.23 -8.78 14.71
N ALA A 105 -14.35 -9.35 15.21
CA ALA A 105 -15.16 -8.71 16.25
C ALA A 105 -14.40 -8.55 17.59
N GLU A 106 -13.46 -9.43 17.89
CA GLU A 106 -12.55 -9.30 19.04
C GLU A 106 -11.56 -8.14 18.88
N CYS A 107 -11.17 -7.86 17.62
CA CYS A 107 -10.17 -6.83 17.32
C CYS A 107 -10.78 -5.43 17.13
N ARG A 108 -12.03 -5.34 16.65
CA ARG A 108 -12.71 -4.08 16.37
C ARG A 108 -14.24 -4.22 16.32
N PRO A 109 -15.00 -3.14 16.60
CA PRO A 109 -16.44 -3.17 16.40
C PRO A 109 -16.80 -3.39 14.92
N LEU A 110 -17.78 -4.24 14.67
CA LEU A 110 -18.34 -4.50 13.35
C LEU A 110 -19.72 -3.86 13.21
N PRO A 111 -20.11 -3.40 12.01
CA PRO A 111 -21.46 -2.95 11.73
C PRO A 111 -22.49 -4.05 12.02
N SER A 112 -23.68 -3.68 12.47
CA SER A 112 -24.73 -4.62 12.90
C SER A 112 -25.16 -5.63 11.81
N TRP A 113 -25.10 -5.22 10.54
CA TRP A 113 -25.46 -6.08 9.42
C TRP A 113 -24.49 -7.28 9.26
N VAL A 114 -23.23 -7.15 9.68
CA VAL A 114 -22.20 -8.19 9.54
C VAL A 114 -22.56 -9.46 10.31
N HIS A 115 -23.23 -9.33 11.46
CA HIS A 115 -23.67 -10.49 12.27
C HIS A 115 -24.64 -11.41 11.53
N ARG A 116 -25.40 -10.90 10.55
CA ARG A 116 -26.34 -11.68 9.73
C ARG A 116 -25.66 -12.37 8.54
N LEU A 117 -24.47 -11.90 8.15
CA LEU A 117 -23.80 -12.34 6.92
C LEU A 117 -23.64 -13.87 6.79
N PRO A 118 -23.28 -14.65 7.85
CA PRO A 118 -23.16 -16.11 7.73
C PRO A 118 -24.48 -16.81 7.42
N ASP A 119 -25.61 -16.27 7.87
CA ASP A 119 -26.92 -16.93 7.83
C ASP A 119 -27.88 -16.33 6.80
N ASP A 120 -27.55 -15.18 6.21
CA ASP A 120 -28.35 -14.47 5.21
C ASP A 120 -27.73 -14.65 3.80
N PRO A 121 -28.32 -15.54 2.95
CA PRO A 121 -27.79 -15.80 1.60
C PRO A 121 -27.86 -14.58 0.68
N ASP A 122 -28.92 -13.77 0.80
CA ASP A 122 -29.11 -12.59 -0.06
C ASP A 122 -28.09 -11.51 0.28
N LEU A 123 -27.80 -11.32 1.57
CA LEU A 123 -26.76 -10.41 2.01
C LEU A 123 -25.37 -10.86 1.54
N ARG A 124 -25.08 -12.17 1.58
CA ARG A 124 -23.83 -12.70 1.03
C ARG A 124 -23.73 -12.46 -0.47
N HIS A 125 -24.79 -12.71 -1.21
CA HIS A 125 -24.82 -12.47 -2.65
C HIS A 125 -24.51 -11.00 -2.95
N ARG A 126 -25.20 -10.08 -2.29
CA ARG A 126 -24.96 -8.63 -2.41
C ARG A 126 -23.52 -8.23 -2.06
N LEU A 127 -22.94 -8.81 -1.01
CA LEU A 127 -21.55 -8.55 -0.64
C LEU A 127 -20.58 -8.97 -1.74
N PHE A 128 -20.77 -10.17 -2.29
CA PHE A 128 -19.88 -10.70 -3.32
C PHE A 128 -20.04 -9.96 -4.65
N ASP A 129 -21.26 -9.56 -5.01
CA ASP A 129 -21.48 -8.69 -6.17
C ASP A 129 -20.88 -7.31 -5.99
N ALA A 130 -20.96 -6.76 -4.77
CA ALA A 130 -20.28 -5.53 -4.42
C ALA A 130 -18.74 -5.68 -4.51
N LEU A 131 -18.19 -6.83 -4.11
CA LEU A 131 -16.76 -7.11 -4.23
C LEU A 131 -16.32 -7.19 -5.70
N ASP A 132 -17.09 -7.85 -6.56
CA ASP A 132 -16.84 -7.89 -8.00
C ASP A 132 -16.90 -6.49 -8.62
N HIS A 133 -17.88 -5.68 -8.22
CA HIS A 133 -18.01 -4.30 -8.68
C HIS A 133 -16.82 -3.46 -8.21
N VAL A 134 -16.46 -3.55 -6.94
CA VAL A 134 -15.28 -2.84 -6.38
C VAL A 134 -14.00 -3.26 -7.11
N HIS A 135 -13.81 -4.56 -7.37
CA HIS A 135 -12.69 -5.05 -8.17
C HIS A 135 -12.68 -4.44 -9.58
N SER A 136 -13.81 -4.43 -10.27
CA SER A 136 -13.93 -3.88 -11.64
C SER A 136 -13.66 -2.39 -11.72
N VAL A 137 -13.96 -1.64 -10.65
CA VAL A 137 -13.75 -0.19 -10.58
C VAL A 137 -12.34 0.17 -10.14
N LEU A 138 -11.84 -0.49 -9.09
CA LEU A 138 -10.58 -0.09 -8.43
C LEU A 138 -9.35 -0.74 -9.05
N LEU A 139 -9.43 -2.03 -9.36
CA LEU A 139 -8.25 -2.82 -9.68
C LEU A 139 -8.17 -3.19 -11.16
N SER A 140 -9.26 -3.63 -11.78
CA SER A 140 -9.26 -4.11 -13.16
C SER A 140 -8.65 -3.11 -14.15
N PRO A 141 -8.96 -1.80 -14.12
CA PRO A 141 -8.36 -0.83 -15.03
C PRO A 141 -6.87 -0.58 -14.78
N THR A 142 -6.41 -0.84 -13.56
CA THR A 142 -5.03 -0.55 -13.13
C THR A 142 -4.18 -1.80 -13.04
N TRP A 143 -4.77 -2.97 -13.23
CA TRP A 143 -4.10 -4.26 -13.08
C TRP A 143 -2.84 -4.43 -13.95
N PRO A 144 -2.83 -4.02 -15.24
CA PRO A 144 -1.60 -4.06 -16.02
C PRO A 144 -0.45 -3.26 -15.37
N CYS A 145 -0.75 -2.06 -14.86
CA CYS A 145 0.24 -1.24 -14.17
C CYS A 145 0.75 -1.92 -12.88
N VAL A 146 -0.14 -2.57 -12.12
CA VAL A 146 0.25 -3.33 -10.92
C VAL A 146 1.22 -4.46 -11.27
N VAL A 147 0.95 -5.19 -12.35
CA VAL A 147 1.80 -6.30 -12.81
C VAL A 147 3.16 -5.79 -13.27
N ASP A 148 3.19 -4.70 -14.04
CA ASP A 148 4.42 -4.10 -14.56
C ASP A 148 5.31 -3.56 -13.43
N GLU A 149 4.74 -2.82 -12.48
CA GLU A 149 5.46 -2.30 -11.31
C GLU A 149 5.97 -3.43 -10.39
N ALA A 150 5.18 -4.47 -10.18
CA ALA A 150 5.60 -5.65 -9.44
C ALA A 150 6.74 -6.39 -10.14
N ALA A 151 6.72 -6.46 -11.48
CA ALA A 151 7.80 -7.06 -12.27
C ALA A 151 9.09 -6.22 -12.18
N ALA A 152 8.97 -4.89 -12.24
CA ALA A 152 10.09 -3.97 -12.07
C ALA A 152 10.71 -4.09 -10.66
N ASP A 153 9.86 -4.11 -9.59
CA ASP A 153 10.34 -4.33 -8.23
C ASP A 153 11.08 -5.66 -8.11
N ARG A 154 10.50 -6.75 -8.63
CA ARG A 154 11.14 -8.08 -8.59
C ARG A 154 12.51 -8.09 -9.26
N ALA A 155 12.68 -7.37 -10.38
CA ALA A 155 13.98 -7.24 -11.02
C ALA A 155 15.00 -6.52 -10.12
N VAL A 156 14.58 -5.48 -9.40
CA VAL A 156 15.42 -4.79 -8.41
C VAL A 156 15.80 -5.73 -7.26
N ARG A 157 14.83 -6.48 -6.69
CA ARG A 157 15.08 -7.43 -5.59
C ARG A 157 16.00 -8.56 -6.01
N THR A 158 15.83 -9.08 -7.21
CA THR A 158 16.73 -10.11 -7.77
C THR A 158 18.16 -9.58 -7.86
N ARG A 159 18.37 -8.36 -8.34
CA ARG A 159 19.69 -7.74 -8.38
C ARG A 159 20.29 -7.57 -6.99
N GLN A 160 19.50 -7.10 -6.01
CA GLN A 160 19.96 -6.94 -4.64
C GLN A 160 20.37 -8.28 -4.02
N LEU A 161 19.58 -9.33 -4.23
CA LEU A 161 19.90 -10.68 -3.77
C LEU A 161 21.22 -11.19 -4.39
N LEU A 162 21.42 -10.98 -5.69
CA LEU A 162 22.62 -11.43 -6.40
C LEU A 162 23.89 -10.65 -6.01
N THR A 163 23.76 -9.38 -5.66
CA THR A 163 24.91 -8.51 -5.36
C THR A 163 25.27 -8.42 -3.90
N GLY A 164 24.27 -8.49 -3.00
CA GLY A 164 24.46 -8.30 -1.56
C GLY A 164 23.75 -9.33 -0.69
N GLY A 165 23.28 -10.43 -1.31
CA GLY A 165 22.65 -11.52 -0.58
C GLY A 165 21.33 -11.15 0.10
N VAL A 166 20.94 -11.97 1.06
CA VAL A 166 19.69 -11.82 1.81
C VAL A 166 19.66 -10.53 2.62
N GLU A 167 20.80 -10.07 3.10
CA GLU A 167 20.92 -8.81 3.84
C GLU A 167 20.50 -7.60 3.00
N ALA A 168 21.00 -7.52 1.76
CA ALA A 168 20.62 -6.46 0.83
C ALA A 168 19.16 -6.55 0.41
N LEU A 169 18.65 -7.78 0.20
CA LEU A 169 17.24 -8.01 -0.12
C LEU A 169 16.35 -7.48 1.01
N PHE A 170 16.46 -8.02 2.21
CA PHE A 170 15.58 -7.66 3.33
C PHE A 170 15.76 -6.21 3.80
N GLY A 171 16.99 -5.71 3.85
CA GLY A 171 17.28 -4.34 4.25
C GLY A 171 16.70 -3.28 3.31
N SER A 172 16.30 -3.67 2.11
CA SER A 172 15.77 -2.76 1.08
C SER A 172 14.25 -2.82 0.90
N LEU A 173 13.52 -3.78 1.50
CA LEU A 173 12.07 -3.93 1.32
C LEU A 173 11.29 -2.70 1.80
N ASP A 174 11.50 -2.30 3.03
CA ASP A 174 11.01 -1.07 3.64
C ASP A 174 11.95 -0.71 4.82
N PRO A 175 13.02 0.06 4.59
CA PRO A 175 14.01 0.34 5.63
C PRO A 175 13.48 1.05 6.88
N ARG A 176 12.26 1.60 6.82
CA ARG A 176 11.61 2.26 7.96
C ARG A 176 10.88 1.29 8.88
N ARG A 177 10.37 0.19 8.30
CA ARG A 177 9.46 -0.73 8.99
C ARG A 177 9.94 -2.16 9.01
N ILE A 178 10.91 -2.51 8.15
CA ILE A 178 11.48 -3.85 8.05
C ILE A 178 12.96 -3.75 8.35
N ARG A 179 13.43 -4.54 9.31
CA ARG A 179 14.84 -4.61 9.69
C ARG A 179 15.29 -6.06 9.74
N TRP A 180 16.38 -6.36 9.05
CA TRP A 180 17.01 -7.66 9.11
C TRP A 180 18.06 -7.68 10.23
N ASN A 181 17.86 -8.55 11.20
CA ASN A 181 18.74 -8.83 12.33
C ASN A 181 18.97 -10.35 12.36
N PRO A 182 19.89 -10.89 11.56
CA PRO A 182 20.01 -12.35 11.41
C PRO A 182 20.00 -13.12 12.72
N PRO A 183 19.21 -14.19 12.86
CA PRO A 183 18.29 -14.78 11.86
C PRO A 183 16.84 -14.27 11.91
N VAL A 184 16.60 -13.06 12.40
CA VAL A 184 15.26 -12.50 12.65
C VAL A 184 14.98 -11.32 11.72
N LEU A 185 13.81 -11.36 11.06
CA LEU A 185 13.25 -10.22 10.33
C LEU A 185 12.23 -9.52 11.22
N GLU A 186 12.55 -8.30 11.63
CA GLU A 186 11.68 -7.45 12.43
C GLU A 186 10.77 -6.62 11.52
N VAL A 187 9.45 -6.67 11.75
CA VAL A 187 8.46 -5.98 10.93
C VAL A 187 7.56 -5.11 11.81
N ALA A 188 7.56 -3.80 11.57
CA ALA A 188 6.66 -2.87 12.24
C ALA A 188 5.32 -2.76 11.47
N LEU A 189 4.31 -3.51 11.90
CA LEU A 189 2.98 -3.51 11.32
C LEU A 189 2.16 -2.29 11.79
N LEU A 190 1.33 -1.72 10.91
CA LEU A 190 0.41 -0.62 11.29
C LEU A 190 -0.69 -1.07 12.27
N SER A 191 -1.02 -2.36 12.26
CA SER A 191 -1.96 -2.93 13.24
C SER A 191 -1.46 -2.83 14.68
N GLY A 192 -0.16 -2.56 14.87
CA GLY A 192 0.48 -2.61 16.19
C GLY A 192 0.63 -4.04 16.74
N MET A 193 0.33 -5.05 15.94
CA MET A 193 0.45 -6.45 16.32
C MET A 193 1.89 -6.80 16.64
N GLU A 194 2.09 -7.49 17.75
CA GLU A 194 3.36 -8.03 18.20
C GLU A 194 3.26 -9.56 18.24
N GLY A 195 4.37 -10.22 18.02
CA GLY A 195 4.42 -11.68 18.05
C GLY A 195 5.72 -12.22 17.48
N ASP A 196 5.83 -13.51 17.53
CA ASP A 196 6.94 -14.28 16.98
C ASP A 196 6.39 -15.36 16.05
N LEU A 197 6.87 -15.38 14.79
CA LEU A 197 6.56 -16.38 13.79
C LEU A 197 7.81 -17.21 13.48
N HIS A 198 7.75 -18.49 13.76
CA HIS A 198 8.77 -19.45 13.34
C HIS A 198 8.32 -20.09 12.02
N LEU A 199 9.09 -19.88 10.95
CA LEU A 199 8.73 -20.36 9.62
C LEU A 199 8.78 -21.89 9.49
N GLY A 200 9.67 -22.55 10.25
CA GLY A 200 9.74 -24.01 10.32
C GLY A 200 10.06 -24.70 9.00
N GLY A 201 10.90 -24.11 8.18
CA GLY A 201 11.30 -24.62 6.88
C GLY A 201 10.35 -24.27 5.73
N ARG A 202 9.24 -23.53 5.99
CA ARG A 202 8.28 -23.14 4.93
C ARG A 202 8.79 -22.02 4.03
N GLY A 203 9.73 -21.18 4.53
CA GLY A 203 10.14 -19.94 3.89
C GLY A 203 9.10 -18.82 4.00
N LEU A 204 9.36 -17.70 3.34
CA LEU A 204 8.50 -16.52 3.35
C LEU A 204 8.22 -16.08 1.91
N LEU A 205 6.96 -15.86 1.58
CA LEU A 205 6.57 -15.27 0.31
C LEU A 205 6.60 -13.74 0.42
N LEU A 206 7.48 -13.12 -0.34
CA LEU A 206 7.60 -11.66 -0.42
C LEU A 206 6.73 -11.15 -1.56
N VAL A 207 5.80 -10.24 -1.27
CA VAL A 207 4.83 -9.73 -2.25
C VAL A 207 4.93 -8.21 -2.33
N PRO A 208 5.41 -7.64 -3.45
CA PRO A 208 5.37 -6.20 -3.67
C PRO A 208 3.93 -5.73 -3.83
N SER A 209 3.57 -4.59 -3.25
CA SER A 209 2.23 -4.01 -3.35
C SER A 209 2.32 -2.56 -3.82
N LEU A 210 1.53 -2.25 -4.83
CA LEU A 210 1.43 -0.90 -5.39
C LEU A 210 0.58 0.01 -4.49
N PHE A 211 -0.54 -0.51 -3.99
CA PHE A 211 -1.46 0.22 -3.12
C PHE A 211 -1.08 0.14 -1.63
N GLY A 212 -0.28 -0.85 -1.24
CA GLY A 212 0.17 -1.06 0.13
C GLY A 212 1.36 -0.17 0.55
N THR A 213 1.31 1.12 0.21
CA THR A 213 2.43 2.07 0.37
C THR A 213 2.72 2.50 1.80
N ASP A 214 1.76 2.36 2.70
CA ASP A 214 1.87 2.89 4.06
C ASP A 214 2.58 1.94 5.04
N SER A 215 2.53 0.63 4.78
CA SER A 215 3.04 -0.36 5.72
C SER A 215 3.14 -1.75 5.10
N PRO A 216 4.10 -2.55 5.56
CA PRO A 216 4.05 -3.98 5.32
C PRO A 216 2.79 -4.60 5.93
N GLY A 217 2.33 -5.68 5.33
CA GLY A 217 1.27 -6.54 5.84
C GLY A 217 1.76 -7.97 5.94
N LEU A 218 1.39 -8.66 7.00
CA LEU A 218 1.74 -10.05 7.23
C LEU A 218 0.47 -10.90 7.25
N ASP A 219 0.51 -12.01 6.54
CA ASP A 219 -0.44 -13.11 6.61
C ASP A 219 0.37 -14.34 7.06
N ASP A 220 0.35 -14.60 8.36
CA ASP A 220 1.17 -15.62 9.04
C ASP A 220 0.56 -17.03 8.93
N ASP A 221 -0.76 -17.11 8.68
CA ASP A 221 -1.52 -18.35 8.50
C ASP A 221 -1.66 -18.76 7.02
N ALA A 222 -1.09 -17.99 6.07
CA ALA A 222 -1.20 -18.32 4.66
C ALA A 222 -0.51 -19.65 4.33
N GLU A 223 -1.19 -20.46 3.51
CA GLU A 223 -0.67 -21.73 3.00
C GLU A 223 -0.32 -21.63 1.50
N PRO A 224 0.76 -22.25 1.04
CA PRO A 224 1.67 -23.18 1.74
C PRO A 224 2.74 -22.49 2.60
N GLN A 225 2.86 -21.18 2.56
CA GLN A 225 3.87 -20.42 3.33
C GLN A 225 3.33 -19.03 3.70
N PRO A 226 3.80 -18.45 4.83
CA PRO A 226 3.45 -17.10 5.22
C PRO A 226 3.79 -16.07 4.15
N VAL A 227 2.99 -15.00 4.10
CA VAL A 227 3.12 -13.93 3.09
C VAL A 227 3.45 -12.61 3.77
N LEU A 228 4.56 -11.99 3.36
CA LEU A 228 4.90 -10.62 3.73
C LEU A 228 4.69 -9.71 2.52
N ARG A 229 3.65 -8.90 2.59
CA ARG A 229 3.41 -7.82 1.64
C ARG A 229 4.24 -6.60 2.03
N TYR A 230 4.93 -5.99 1.08
CA TYR A 230 5.74 -4.80 1.30
C TYR A 230 5.49 -3.76 0.19
N PRO A 231 5.74 -2.46 0.44
CA PRO A 231 5.62 -1.42 -0.59
C PRO A 231 6.53 -1.71 -1.78
N ALA A 232 5.97 -1.79 -2.99
CA ALA A 232 6.76 -1.98 -4.20
C ALA A 232 7.78 -0.85 -4.36
N HIS A 233 9.01 -1.21 -4.76
CA HIS A 233 10.02 -0.22 -5.11
C HIS A 233 9.60 0.52 -6.38
N ARG A 234 9.68 1.83 -6.33
CA ARG A 234 9.31 2.68 -7.45
C ARG A 234 10.48 3.56 -7.82
N ASP A 235 10.84 3.52 -9.10
CA ASP A 235 11.77 4.51 -9.62
C ASP A 235 11.07 5.86 -9.72
N ARG A 236 11.39 6.75 -8.80
CA ARG A 236 10.78 8.06 -8.63
C ARG A 236 11.17 9.06 -9.71
N THR A 237 12.17 8.73 -10.53
CA THR A 237 12.61 9.57 -11.63
C THR A 237 11.61 9.60 -12.78
N SER A 238 10.78 8.57 -12.91
CA SER A 238 9.82 8.43 -14.02
C SER A 238 8.65 9.41 -13.98
N GLY A 239 8.40 10.06 -12.83
CA GLY A 239 7.41 11.15 -12.75
C GLY A 239 5.97 10.82 -13.19
N THR A 240 5.68 9.58 -13.57
CA THR A 240 4.38 9.17 -14.12
C THR A 240 3.36 8.98 -12.99
N PRO A 241 2.15 9.57 -13.08
CA PRO A 241 1.04 9.24 -12.19
C PRO A 241 0.77 7.74 -12.27
N LEU A 242 0.59 7.09 -11.14
CA LEU A 242 0.46 5.64 -11.03
C LEU A 242 -0.67 5.02 -11.82
N LEU A 243 -1.74 5.75 -11.95
CA LEU A 243 -3.00 5.25 -12.42
C LEU A 243 -3.59 6.28 -13.36
N ILE A 244 -3.25 6.14 -14.63
CA ILE A 244 -3.96 6.81 -15.70
C ILE A 244 -5.27 6.02 -15.85
N ASP A 245 -6.40 6.68 -15.69
CA ASP A 245 -7.70 6.10 -16.08
C ASP A 245 -7.63 5.81 -17.59
N PRO A 246 -7.64 4.53 -18.03
CA PRO A 246 -7.59 4.22 -19.47
C PRO A 246 -8.85 4.70 -20.22
N ALA A 247 -9.90 5.08 -19.50
CA ALA A 247 -11.11 5.71 -20.05
C ALA A 247 -11.05 7.24 -20.02
N ALA A 248 -10.04 7.83 -19.37
CA ALA A 248 -9.79 9.26 -19.51
C ALA A 248 -9.27 9.52 -20.92
N PRO A 249 -9.75 10.59 -21.62
CA PRO A 249 -9.10 11.03 -22.84
C PRO A 249 -7.60 11.18 -22.55
N PRO A 250 -6.70 10.83 -23.53
CA PRO A 250 -5.26 10.81 -23.29
C PRO A 250 -4.88 12.05 -22.50
N ALA A 251 -4.39 11.83 -21.30
CA ALA A 251 -4.08 12.91 -20.38
C ALA A 251 -3.22 13.90 -21.16
N ALA A 252 -3.63 15.16 -21.16
CA ALA A 252 -2.79 16.23 -21.67
C ALA A 252 -1.37 15.97 -21.15
N PRO A 253 -0.35 16.15 -21.98
CA PRO A 253 1.04 15.79 -21.67
C PRO A 253 1.42 16.35 -20.31
N PRO A 254 2.51 15.96 -19.66
CA PRO A 254 2.83 16.17 -18.22
C PRO A 254 2.92 17.65 -17.78
N HIS A 255 1.99 18.47 -18.25
CA HIS A 255 1.92 19.92 -18.03
C HIS A 255 1.46 20.31 -16.63
N ALA A 256 0.75 19.45 -15.88
CA ALA A 256 0.34 19.81 -14.52
C ALA A 256 1.53 19.87 -13.56
N ARG A 257 2.53 18.99 -13.74
CA ARG A 257 3.81 19.11 -13.04
C ARG A 257 4.66 20.23 -13.62
N SER A 258 4.56 20.48 -14.92
CA SER A 258 5.16 21.62 -15.59
C SER A 258 4.61 22.94 -15.05
N SER A 259 3.30 23.04 -14.77
CA SER A 259 2.71 24.26 -14.21
C SER A 259 3.15 24.54 -12.77
N LEU A 260 3.24 23.51 -11.92
CA LEU A 260 3.74 23.65 -10.56
C LEU A 260 5.26 23.97 -10.57
N ALA A 261 6.02 23.27 -11.41
CA ALA A 261 7.43 23.54 -11.61
C ALA A 261 7.69 24.92 -12.20
N SER A 262 6.82 25.38 -13.10
CA SER A 262 6.87 26.74 -13.68
C SER A 262 6.52 27.81 -12.63
N LEU A 263 5.62 27.50 -11.70
CA LEU A 263 5.18 28.46 -10.66
C LEU A 263 6.24 28.63 -9.57
N MET A 264 6.82 27.55 -9.06
CA MET A 264 7.70 27.58 -7.87
C MET A 264 9.12 27.08 -8.13
N GLY A 265 9.42 26.66 -9.33
CA GLY A 265 10.68 26.04 -9.72
C GLY A 265 10.67 24.51 -9.52
N PRO A 266 11.42 23.78 -10.38
CA PRO A 266 11.38 22.31 -10.40
C PRO A 266 11.82 21.67 -9.08
N THR A 267 12.82 22.23 -8.41
CA THR A 267 13.34 21.70 -7.16
C THR A 267 12.33 21.83 -6.00
N ARG A 268 11.65 22.99 -5.87
CA ARG A 268 10.63 23.18 -4.83
C ARG A 268 9.40 22.33 -5.09
N ALA A 269 9.00 22.19 -6.35
CA ALA A 269 7.91 21.29 -6.73
C ALA A 269 8.26 19.83 -6.37
N ALA A 270 9.48 19.36 -6.65
CA ALA A 270 9.94 18.03 -6.27
C ALA A 270 9.97 17.83 -4.74
N VAL A 271 10.44 18.84 -3.99
CA VAL A 271 10.46 18.79 -2.51
C VAL A 271 9.04 18.75 -1.93
N LEU A 272 8.10 19.56 -2.43
CA LEU A 272 6.72 19.54 -1.99
C LEU A 272 6.07 18.19 -2.29
N THR A 273 6.29 17.65 -3.49
CA THR A 273 5.83 16.33 -3.90
C THR A 273 6.38 15.25 -2.97
N ALA A 274 7.68 15.25 -2.69
CA ALA A 274 8.30 14.26 -1.81
C ALA A 274 7.75 14.32 -0.36
N ILE A 275 7.49 15.52 0.17
CA ILE A 275 6.88 15.69 1.49
C ILE A 275 5.42 15.18 1.48
N ALA A 276 4.67 15.40 0.40
CA ALA A 276 3.30 14.92 0.28
C ALA A 276 3.22 13.39 0.12
N GLU A 277 4.18 12.82 -0.57
CA GLU A 277 4.31 11.35 -0.70
C GLU A 277 4.81 10.68 0.58
N HIS A 278 5.55 11.41 1.44
CA HIS A 278 6.10 10.91 2.70
C HIS A 278 5.82 11.85 3.87
N PRO A 279 4.56 11.98 4.29
CA PRO A 279 4.21 12.82 5.42
C PRO A 279 4.95 12.40 6.68
N GLY A 280 5.57 13.36 7.36
CA GLY A 280 6.40 13.10 8.53
C GLY A 280 7.84 12.69 8.21
N CYS A 281 8.30 12.88 6.97
CA CYS A 281 9.71 12.64 6.63
C CYS A 281 10.64 13.63 7.35
N SER A 282 11.82 13.16 7.75
CA SER A 282 12.90 14.00 8.26
C SER A 282 13.60 14.74 7.12
N THR A 283 14.33 15.81 7.45
CA THR A 283 15.14 16.53 6.44
C THR A 283 16.18 15.63 5.76
N LYS A 284 16.75 14.67 6.49
CA LYS A 284 17.71 13.71 5.92
C LYS A 284 17.04 12.77 4.91
N GLU A 285 15.86 12.26 5.24
CA GLU A 285 15.06 11.44 4.33
C GLU A 285 14.58 12.24 3.12
N LEU A 286 14.14 13.49 3.34
CA LEU A 286 13.73 14.38 2.26
C LEU A 286 14.87 14.63 1.26
N ALA A 287 16.09 14.84 1.77
CA ALA A 287 17.29 14.98 0.95
C ALA A 287 17.55 13.73 0.10
N ALA A 288 17.43 12.54 0.72
CA ALA A 288 17.57 11.26 0.02
C ALA A 288 16.48 11.06 -1.05
N PHE A 289 15.24 11.46 -0.76
CA PHE A 289 14.12 11.34 -1.70
C PHE A 289 14.24 12.26 -2.92
N THR A 290 14.85 13.41 -2.76
CA THR A 290 14.92 14.42 -3.82
C THR A 290 16.29 14.46 -4.52
N GLY A 291 17.26 13.65 -4.07
CA GLY A 291 18.64 13.69 -4.57
C GLY A 291 19.38 14.98 -4.22
N LEU A 292 18.92 15.72 -3.21
CA LEU A 292 19.50 16.98 -2.78
C LEU A 292 20.46 16.79 -1.60
N ALA A 293 21.37 17.74 -1.41
CA ALA A 293 22.10 17.85 -0.15
C ALA A 293 21.16 18.26 0.99
N SER A 294 21.37 17.73 2.22
CA SER A 294 20.52 18.01 3.38
C SER A 294 20.31 19.52 3.67
N PRO A 295 21.32 20.40 3.54
CA PRO A 295 21.12 21.85 3.68
C PRO A 295 20.11 22.41 2.66
N SER A 296 20.23 22.02 1.37
CA SER A 296 19.32 22.47 0.31
C SER A 296 17.90 21.97 0.52
N ALA A 297 17.73 20.69 0.93
CA ALA A 297 16.42 20.14 1.27
C ALA A 297 15.78 20.92 2.43
N SER A 298 16.55 21.28 3.46
CA SER A 298 16.12 22.10 4.60
C SER A 298 15.68 23.50 4.18
N GLU A 299 16.42 24.14 3.30
CA GLU A 299 16.12 25.48 2.78
C GLU A 299 14.80 25.48 1.99
N HIS A 300 14.63 24.53 1.09
CA HIS A 300 13.39 24.39 0.31
C HIS A 300 12.19 24.06 1.19
N ALA A 301 12.34 23.16 2.17
CA ALA A 301 11.28 22.86 3.13
C ALA A 301 10.90 24.09 3.98
N THR A 302 11.89 24.92 4.35
CA THR A 302 11.66 26.18 5.07
C THR A 302 10.90 27.20 4.23
N THR A 303 11.24 27.33 2.94
CA THR A 303 10.52 28.19 2.00
C THR A 303 9.08 27.75 1.82
N LEU A 304 8.85 26.45 1.63
CA LEU A 304 7.50 25.87 1.49
C LEU A 304 6.68 26.02 2.78
N ARG A 305 7.32 25.93 3.94
CA ARG A 305 6.66 26.20 5.23
C ARG A 305 6.28 27.66 5.36
N ALA A 306 7.13 28.59 4.98
CA ALA A 306 6.84 30.03 4.99
C ALA A 306 5.67 30.36 4.05
N ALA A 307 5.52 29.64 2.94
CA ALA A 307 4.39 29.74 2.02
C ALA A 307 3.12 29.00 2.51
N GLY A 308 3.13 28.37 3.68
CA GLY A 308 1.99 27.66 4.23
C GLY A 308 1.68 26.33 3.56
N LEU A 309 2.56 25.82 2.68
CA LEU A 309 2.35 24.57 1.94
C LEU A 309 2.82 23.33 2.71
N VAL A 310 3.73 23.52 3.66
CA VAL A 310 4.32 22.47 4.50
C VAL A 310 4.26 22.90 5.96
N ARG A 311 3.96 21.94 6.84
CA ARG A 311 4.16 22.11 8.29
C ARG A 311 5.39 21.31 8.72
N THR A 312 6.11 21.83 9.70
CA THR A 312 7.28 21.15 10.30
C THR A 312 7.06 21.03 11.79
N VAL A 313 7.17 19.82 12.32
CA VAL A 313 7.11 19.54 13.75
C VAL A 313 8.50 19.05 14.17
N ARG A 314 9.03 19.56 15.27
CA ARG A 314 10.27 19.05 15.86
C ARG A 314 9.96 17.93 16.84
N HIS A 315 10.56 16.79 16.59
CA HIS A 315 10.53 15.66 17.52
C HIS A 315 11.98 15.36 17.94
N ARG A 316 12.29 15.62 19.21
CA ARG A 316 13.70 15.60 19.71
C ARG A 316 14.57 16.51 18.83
N ASN A 317 15.65 15.96 18.25
CA ASN A 317 16.58 16.71 17.37
C ASN A 317 16.25 16.59 15.88
N THR A 318 15.10 16.08 15.51
CA THR A 318 14.71 15.82 14.12
C THR A 318 13.53 16.73 13.73
N ALA A 319 13.65 17.43 12.60
CA ALA A 319 12.56 18.15 11.97
C ALA A 319 11.77 17.17 11.08
N LEU A 320 10.47 17.04 11.31
CA LEU A 320 9.56 16.21 10.55
C LEU A 320 8.63 17.09 9.71
N HIS A 321 8.59 16.84 8.40
CA HIS A 321 7.85 17.64 7.43
C HIS A 321 6.59 16.91 6.98
N SER A 322 5.46 17.62 6.90
CA SER A 322 4.19 17.12 6.37
C SER A 322 3.51 18.18 5.52
N PRO A 323 2.75 17.82 4.49
CA PRO A 323 1.99 18.81 3.72
C PRO A 323 0.88 19.40 4.58
N THR A 324 0.49 20.63 4.27
CA THR A 324 -0.76 21.23 4.75
C THR A 324 -1.91 20.89 3.81
N GLU A 325 -3.14 21.20 4.18
CA GLU A 325 -4.30 21.06 3.29
C GLU A 325 -4.12 21.90 2.01
N LEU A 326 -3.57 23.12 2.13
CA LEU A 326 -3.24 23.97 1.00
C LEU A 326 -2.17 23.33 0.09
N GLY A 327 -1.11 22.74 0.70
CA GLY A 327 -0.07 22.06 -0.05
C GLY A 327 -0.59 20.84 -0.80
N THR A 328 -1.48 20.08 -0.20
CA THR A 328 -2.13 18.93 -0.84
C THR A 328 -3.07 19.37 -1.97
N THR A 329 -3.89 20.38 -1.73
CA THR A 329 -4.80 20.93 -2.76
C THR A 329 -4.05 21.47 -3.96
N LEU A 330 -2.92 22.16 -3.74
CA LEU A 330 -2.08 22.68 -4.82
C LEU A 330 -1.50 21.56 -5.70
N LEU A 331 -1.13 20.43 -5.09
CA LEU A 331 -0.63 19.26 -5.82
C LEU A 331 -1.75 18.50 -6.58
N ASP A 332 -2.97 18.55 -6.06
CA ASP A 332 -4.14 17.88 -6.64
C ASP A 332 -4.85 18.72 -7.71
N THR A 333 -4.51 20.02 -7.84
CA THR A 333 -5.16 20.90 -8.82
C THR A 333 -4.64 20.56 -10.22
N PRO A 334 -5.48 20.04 -11.14
CA PRO A 334 -5.08 19.84 -12.52
C PRO A 334 -4.79 21.21 -13.15
N GLY A 335 -3.61 21.35 -13.73
CA GLY A 335 -3.30 22.54 -14.55
C GLY A 335 -4.35 22.68 -15.66
N ARG A 336 -5.02 23.82 -15.73
CA ARG A 336 -5.90 24.19 -16.84
C ARG A 336 -5.12 24.37 -18.12
#